data_62460d0280d37238e8ac7ecc30daf56a
#
_entry.id   62460d0280d37238e8ac7ecc30daf56a
#
_cell.length_a   1.000
_cell.length_b   1.000
_cell.length_c   1.000
_cell.angle_alpha   90.00
_cell.angle_beta   90.00
_cell.angle_gamma   90.00
#
_symmetry.space_group_name_H-M   'P 1'
#
loop_
_entity.id
_entity.type
_entity.pdbx_description
1 polymer ?
#
loop_
_entity_poly.entity_id
_entity_poly.type
_entity_poly.pdbx_seq_one_letter_code
_entity_poly.pdbx_strand_id
1 'polypeptide(L)'
;MCKGLSSLPSSCLERAKDLRVKLSHLTETHHKLKGQDGRVPHDLETLLKNRSALQAFRGFLRSEFSEENLEFWLACQEYRVSPSNVQKIKSSSIYNQFINPDAPQEVNLDAETREALLGVTDSPCADTFDEAQQRIYNLMAKDSFPRFLRSNHAIKAY
;
A
#
# COMPACT_ATOMS: atom_id res chain seq x y z
N MET A 1 2.57 19.31 -21.20
CA MET A 1 2.46 18.36 -20.11
C MET A 1 2.20 16.94 -20.53
N CYS A 2 1.21 16.71 -21.36
CA CYS A 2 0.99 15.36 -21.90
C CYS A 2 2.17 14.85 -22.73
N LYS A 3 2.98 15.74 -23.28
CA LYS A 3 4.16 15.38 -24.07
C LYS A 3 5.30 14.78 -23.26
N GLY A 4 5.51 15.27 -22.04
CA GLY A 4 6.50 14.68 -21.15
C GLY A 4 6.07 13.33 -20.61
N LEU A 5 4.78 13.04 -20.68
CA LEU A 5 4.19 11.81 -20.21
C LEU A 5 4.04 10.77 -21.33
N SER A 6 4.34 11.13 -22.59
CA SER A 6 4.14 10.20 -23.71
C SER A 6 5.09 9.00 -23.68
N SER A 7 6.27 9.13 -23.08
CA SER A 7 7.17 8.00 -22.84
C SER A 7 6.99 7.40 -21.45
N LEU A 8 6.70 8.22 -20.45
CA LEU A 8 6.44 7.77 -19.08
C LEU A 8 5.15 6.97 -18.93
N PRO A 9 4.02 7.35 -19.58
CA PRO A 9 2.78 6.56 -19.46
C PRO A 9 2.90 5.13 -19.97
N SER A 10 3.74 4.86 -20.96
CA SER A 10 3.92 3.49 -21.46
C SER A 10 4.57 2.60 -20.41
N SER A 11 5.62 3.05 -19.75
CA SER A 11 6.28 2.29 -18.70
C SER A 11 5.39 2.19 -17.45
N CYS A 12 4.64 3.24 -17.16
CA CYS A 12 3.65 3.22 -16.08
C CYS A 12 2.55 2.20 -16.35
N LEU A 13 2.04 2.15 -17.58
CA LEU A 13 1.00 1.19 -17.97
C LEU A 13 1.50 -0.25 -17.93
N GLU A 14 2.73 -0.50 -18.34
CA GLU A 14 3.34 -1.82 -18.24
C GLU A 14 3.49 -2.29 -16.82
N ARG A 15 3.95 -1.42 -15.92
CA ARG A 15 4.04 -1.74 -14.50
C ARG A 15 2.67 -2.02 -13.88
N ALA A 16 1.67 -1.24 -14.24
CA ALA A 16 0.32 -1.45 -13.76
C ALA A 16 -0.26 -2.78 -14.24
N LYS A 17 0.02 -3.15 -15.48
CA LYS A 17 -0.39 -4.44 -16.04
C LYS A 17 0.29 -5.61 -15.33
N ASP A 18 1.59 -5.51 -15.12
CA ASP A 18 2.34 -6.54 -14.40
C ASP A 18 1.85 -6.72 -12.97
N LEU A 19 1.58 -5.62 -12.28
CA LEU A 19 1.03 -5.67 -10.93
C LEU A 19 -0.36 -6.27 -10.90
N ARG A 20 -1.21 -5.92 -11.88
CA ARG A 20 -2.55 -6.49 -12.00
C ARG A 20 -2.50 -7.99 -12.26
N VAL A 21 -1.61 -8.45 -13.11
CA VAL A 21 -1.43 -9.88 -13.40
C VAL A 21 -0.98 -10.61 -12.14
N LYS A 22 -0.01 -10.06 -11.42
CA LYS A 22 0.46 -10.63 -10.16
C LYS A 22 -0.65 -10.67 -9.10
N LEU A 23 -1.41 -9.60 -8.99
CA LEU A 23 -2.52 -9.53 -8.05
C LEU A 23 -3.65 -10.49 -8.43
N SER A 24 -3.90 -10.65 -9.74
CA SER A 24 -4.90 -11.61 -10.23
C SER A 24 -4.50 -13.03 -9.90
N HIS A 25 -3.25 -13.40 -10.11
CA HIS A 25 -2.74 -14.72 -9.74
C HIS A 25 -2.84 -14.98 -8.25
N LEU A 26 -2.48 -14.01 -7.43
CA LEU A 26 -2.61 -14.11 -5.99
C LEU A 26 -4.07 -14.26 -5.58
N THR A 27 -4.97 -13.52 -6.21
CA THR A 27 -6.39 -13.57 -5.93
C THR A 27 -7.00 -14.92 -6.30
N GLU A 28 -6.60 -15.49 -7.43
CA GLU A 28 -7.06 -16.82 -7.85
C GLU A 28 -6.57 -17.92 -6.90
N THR A 29 -5.31 -17.82 -6.47
CA THR A 29 -4.77 -18.76 -5.50
C THR A 29 -5.51 -18.68 -4.18
N HIS A 30 -5.90 -17.48 -3.76
CA HIS A 30 -6.62 -17.27 -2.51
C HIS A 30 -8.08 -17.67 -2.58
N HIS A 31 -8.70 -17.66 -3.76
CA HIS A 31 -10.06 -18.11 -3.92
C HIS A 31 -10.24 -19.58 -3.54
N LYS A 32 -9.21 -20.40 -3.74
CA LYS A 32 -9.24 -21.80 -3.35
C LYS A 32 -9.17 -22.00 -1.83
N LEU A 33 -8.70 -20.99 -1.10
CA LEU A 33 -8.60 -21.04 0.35
C LEU A 33 -9.82 -20.46 1.08
N LYS A 34 -10.79 -19.94 0.32
CA LYS A 34 -11.98 -19.30 0.88
C LYS A 34 -12.95 -20.21 1.60
N GLY A 35 -12.71 -21.49 1.58
CA GLY A 35 -13.54 -22.44 2.29
C GLY A 35 -13.10 -22.71 3.74
N GLN A 36 -12.14 -21.95 4.22
CA GLN A 36 -11.66 -22.13 5.58
C GLN A 36 -12.18 -21.05 6.51
N ASP A 37 -12.93 -21.51 7.46
CA ASP A 37 -13.52 -20.76 8.56
C ASP A 37 -12.63 -19.70 9.18
N GLY A 38 -13.17 -18.50 9.38
CA GLY A 38 -12.87 -17.55 10.45
C GLY A 38 -11.45 -17.43 11.01
N ARG A 39 -10.48 -18.10 10.41
CA ARG A 39 -9.08 -18.03 10.85
C ARG A 39 -8.41 -16.78 10.33
N VAL A 40 -7.44 -16.30 11.09
CA VAL A 40 -6.60 -15.20 10.66
C VAL A 40 -5.97 -15.54 9.30
N PRO A 41 -6.11 -14.66 8.29
CA PRO A 41 -5.49 -14.92 6.99
C PRO A 41 -3.99 -15.17 7.13
N HIS A 42 -3.48 -16.17 6.43
CA HIS A 42 -2.06 -16.50 6.48
C HIS A 42 -1.19 -15.59 5.61
N ASP A 43 -1.81 -14.71 4.82
CA ASP A 43 -1.09 -13.75 4.00
C ASP A 43 -1.69 -12.35 4.18
N LEU A 44 -0.81 -11.36 4.03
CA LEU A 44 -1.17 -9.97 4.24
C LEU A 44 -2.22 -9.48 3.24
N GLU A 45 -2.17 -9.94 2.01
CA GLU A 45 -3.12 -9.52 0.99
C GLU A 45 -4.56 -9.88 1.36
N THR A 46 -4.78 -11.09 1.80
CA THR A 46 -6.09 -11.55 2.26
C THR A 46 -6.54 -10.76 3.49
N LEU A 47 -5.61 -10.50 4.41
CA LEU A 47 -5.89 -9.71 5.60
C LEU A 47 -6.37 -8.31 5.22
N LEU A 48 -5.70 -7.66 4.27
CA LEU A 48 -6.04 -6.30 3.85
C LEU A 48 -7.42 -6.20 3.18
N LYS A 49 -7.92 -7.30 2.67
CA LYS A 49 -9.27 -7.39 2.07
C LYS A 49 -10.36 -7.72 3.07
N ASN A 50 -9.98 -8.19 4.24
CA ASN A 50 -10.93 -8.56 5.30
C ASN A 50 -11.04 -7.42 6.31
N ARG A 51 -12.22 -6.86 6.43
CA ARG A 51 -12.45 -5.67 7.26
C ARG A 51 -12.10 -5.89 8.73
N SER A 52 -12.51 -7.01 9.30
CA SER A 52 -12.25 -7.32 10.70
C SER A 52 -10.76 -7.57 10.95
N ALA A 53 -10.13 -8.33 10.07
CA ALA A 53 -8.70 -8.60 10.15
C ALA A 53 -7.87 -7.33 9.97
N LEU A 54 -8.27 -6.46 9.05
CA LEU A 54 -7.62 -5.18 8.83
C LEU A 54 -7.67 -4.30 10.08
N GLN A 55 -8.81 -4.23 10.73
CA GLN A 55 -8.95 -3.46 11.96
C GLN A 55 -8.11 -4.02 13.09
N ALA A 56 -8.04 -5.34 13.21
CA ALA A 56 -7.20 -6.00 14.20
C ALA A 56 -5.72 -5.70 13.95
N PHE A 57 -5.30 -5.76 12.70
CA PHE A 57 -3.93 -5.44 12.31
C PHE A 57 -3.60 -3.96 12.57
N ARG A 58 -4.52 -3.08 12.25
CA ARG A 58 -4.36 -1.65 12.56
C ARG A 58 -4.19 -1.43 14.06
N GLY A 59 -4.99 -2.06 14.87
CA GLY A 59 -4.88 -1.99 16.33
C GLY A 59 -3.52 -2.49 16.82
N PHE A 60 -3.04 -3.57 16.23
CA PHE A 60 -1.71 -4.09 16.53
C PHE A 60 -0.61 -3.09 16.18
N LEU A 61 -0.64 -2.54 14.96
CA LEU A 61 0.34 -1.56 14.51
C LEU A 61 0.30 -0.29 15.37
N ARG A 62 -0.89 0.13 15.76
CA ARG A 62 -1.05 1.28 16.66
C ARG A 62 -0.38 1.01 17.99
N SER A 63 -0.52 -0.18 18.54
CA SER A 63 0.14 -0.56 19.80
C SER A 63 1.66 -0.57 19.68
N GLU A 64 2.20 -0.75 18.48
CA GLU A 64 3.63 -0.72 18.19
C GLU A 64 4.11 0.65 17.69
N PHE A 65 3.23 1.65 17.62
CA PHE A 65 3.53 2.98 17.08
C PHE A 65 4.03 2.94 15.63
N SER A 66 3.50 2.03 14.83
CA SER A 66 3.90 1.82 13.43
C SER A 66 2.72 1.75 12.45
N GLU A 67 1.61 2.40 12.79
CA GLU A 67 0.42 2.40 11.93
C GLU A 67 0.60 3.18 10.63
N GLU A 68 1.62 4.03 10.51
CA GLU A 68 1.90 4.83 9.33
C GLU A 68 2.08 3.98 8.07
N ASN A 69 2.65 2.80 8.18
CA ASN A 69 2.85 1.89 7.06
C ASN A 69 1.52 1.46 6.46
N LEU A 70 0.58 1.06 7.30
CA LEU A 70 -0.75 0.66 6.85
C LEU A 70 -1.54 1.85 6.31
N GLU A 71 -1.49 2.98 6.99
CA GLU A 71 -2.19 4.20 6.56
C GLU A 71 -1.67 4.67 5.19
N PHE A 72 -0.37 4.62 4.98
CA PHE A 72 0.22 4.94 3.68
C PHE A 72 -0.27 3.99 2.60
N TRP A 73 -0.24 2.70 2.87
CA TRP A 73 -0.69 1.69 1.92
C TRP A 73 -2.16 1.91 1.51
N LEU A 74 -3.02 2.17 2.48
CA LEU A 74 -4.44 2.45 2.26
C LEU A 74 -4.64 3.75 1.46
N ALA A 75 -3.88 4.79 1.78
CA ALA A 75 -3.93 6.06 1.06
C ALA A 75 -3.54 5.87 -0.41
N CYS A 76 -2.53 5.04 -0.68
CA CYS A 76 -2.13 4.71 -2.05
C CYS A 76 -3.21 3.96 -2.82
N GLN A 77 -3.92 3.04 -2.17
CA GLN A 77 -5.03 2.33 -2.78
C GLN A 77 -6.16 3.28 -3.18
N GLU A 78 -6.51 4.18 -2.28
CA GLU A 78 -7.53 5.19 -2.56
C GLU A 78 -7.10 6.15 -3.67
N TYR A 79 -5.83 6.54 -3.65
CA TYR A 79 -5.26 7.40 -4.68
C TYR A 79 -5.40 6.78 -6.07
N ARG A 80 -5.07 5.50 -6.20
CA ARG A 80 -5.06 4.81 -7.49
C ARG A 80 -6.43 4.81 -8.17
N VAL A 81 -7.50 4.67 -7.41
CA VAL A 81 -8.86 4.61 -7.95
C VAL A 81 -9.54 5.97 -8.04
N SER A 82 -8.86 7.04 -7.61
CA SER A 82 -9.40 8.39 -7.64
C SER A 82 -9.33 9.00 -9.05
N PRO A 83 -10.27 9.89 -9.42
CA PRO A 83 -10.19 10.63 -10.67
C PRO A 83 -8.93 11.48 -10.77
N SER A 84 -8.47 11.77 -11.99
CA SER A 84 -7.22 12.50 -12.24
C SER A 84 -7.13 13.84 -11.52
N ASN A 85 -8.23 14.58 -11.49
CA ASN A 85 -8.26 15.88 -10.81
C ASN A 85 -8.09 15.74 -9.28
N VAL A 86 -8.60 14.66 -8.72
CA VAL A 86 -8.45 14.36 -7.30
C VAL A 86 -7.06 13.80 -7.01
N GLN A 87 -6.49 13.03 -7.93
CA GLN A 87 -5.16 12.46 -7.78
C GLN A 87 -4.10 13.53 -7.58
N LYS A 88 -4.21 14.66 -8.25
CA LYS A 88 -3.27 15.76 -8.08
C LYS A 88 -3.26 16.29 -6.64
N ILE A 89 -4.43 16.44 -6.06
CA ILE A 89 -4.58 16.91 -4.68
C ILE A 89 -4.09 15.84 -3.71
N LYS A 90 -4.48 14.60 -3.93
CA LYS A 90 -4.10 13.48 -3.06
C LYS A 90 -2.61 13.19 -3.10
N SER A 91 -1.96 13.36 -4.25
CA SER A 91 -0.51 13.13 -4.35
C SER A 91 0.27 14.07 -3.44
N SER A 92 -0.10 15.35 -3.42
CA SER A 92 0.51 16.31 -2.51
C SER A 92 0.22 15.97 -1.05
N SER A 93 -0.99 15.57 -0.75
CA SER A 93 -1.40 15.17 0.60
C SER A 93 -0.60 13.95 1.08
N ILE A 94 -0.50 12.92 0.24
CA ILE A 94 0.27 11.71 0.56
C ILE A 94 1.75 12.05 0.76
N TYR A 95 2.31 12.85 -0.13
CA TYR A 95 3.71 13.25 -0.02
C TYR A 95 3.97 13.98 1.30
N ASN A 96 3.15 14.97 1.63
CA ASN A 96 3.35 15.77 2.83
C ASN A 96 3.07 15.00 4.12
N GLN A 97 2.20 13.99 4.07
CA GLN A 97 1.86 13.20 5.24
C GLN A 97 2.84 12.04 5.50
N PHE A 98 3.37 11.41 4.43
CA PHE A 98 4.09 10.15 4.56
C PHE A 98 5.51 10.15 3.97
N ILE A 99 5.80 11.01 3.00
CA ILE A 99 7.05 10.91 2.21
C ILE A 99 8.06 11.99 2.59
N ASN A 100 7.60 13.22 2.79
CA ASN A 100 8.44 14.34 3.16
C ASN A 100 9.29 13.98 4.40
N PRO A 101 10.60 14.34 4.45
CA PRO A 101 11.43 14.06 5.62
C PRO A 101 10.88 14.56 6.96
N ASP A 102 10.06 15.61 6.93
CA ASP A 102 9.41 16.16 8.12
C ASP A 102 7.96 15.75 8.27
N ALA A 103 7.53 14.71 7.53
CA ALA A 103 6.15 14.27 7.55
C ALA A 103 5.74 13.73 8.92
N PRO A 104 4.51 14.01 9.38
CA PRO A 104 4.03 13.54 10.68
C PRO A 104 3.92 12.02 10.78
N GLN A 105 3.70 11.34 9.66
CA GLN A 105 3.62 9.88 9.60
C GLN A 105 4.60 9.34 8.58
N GLU A 106 5.83 9.78 8.66
CA GLU A 106 6.88 9.40 7.71
C GLU A 106 7.06 7.88 7.65
N VAL A 107 6.93 7.31 6.43
CA VAL A 107 7.18 5.89 6.21
C VAL A 107 8.65 5.64 5.89
N ASN A 108 9.12 4.45 6.19
CA ASN A 108 10.53 4.08 6.00
C ASN A 108 10.79 3.69 4.56
N LEU A 109 11.16 4.67 3.74
CA LEU A 109 11.56 4.48 2.35
C LEU A 109 13.04 4.79 2.20
N ASP A 110 13.70 4.11 1.25
CA ASP A 110 15.06 4.44 0.89
C ASP A 110 15.13 5.80 0.19
N ALA A 111 16.32 6.42 0.23
CA ALA A 111 16.51 7.76 -0.30
C ALA A 111 16.18 7.85 -1.79
N GLU A 112 16.53 6.81 -2.56
CA GLU A 112 16.28 6.76 -3.99
C GLU A 112 14.78 6.80 -4.32
N THR A 113 13.99 5.99 -3.64
CA THR A 113 12.53 5.96 -3.81
C THR A 113 11.91 7.29 -3.39
N ARG A 114 12.40 7.88 -2.30
CA ARG A 114 11.91 9.16 -1.80
C ARG A 114 12.21 10.30 -2.77
N GLU A 115 13.43 10.35 -3.30
CA GLU A 115 13.83 11.36 -4.29
C GLU A 115 13.06 11.25 -5.59
N ALA A 116 12.76 10.02 -6.02
CA ALA A 116 11.96 9.79 -7.22
C ALA A 116 10.55 10.37 -7.09
N LEU A 117 10.04 10.52 -5.89
CA LEU A 117 8.72 11.10 -5.64
C LEU A 117 8.73 12.61 -5.48
N LEU A 118 9.90 13.22 -5.31
CA LEU A 118 10.02 14.63 -5.00
C LEU A 118 9.44 15.57 -6.06
N GLY A 119 9.56 15.23 -7.34
CA GLY A 119 9.07 16.08 -8.43
C GLY A 119 7.80 15.58 -9.11
N VAL A 120 7.30 14.42 -8.72
CA VAL A 120 6.22 13.73 -9.44
C VAL A 120 4.83 14.20 -9.00
N THR A 121 4.73 14.86 -7.85
CA THR A 121 3.46 15.35 -7.32
C THR A 121 2.84 16.46 -8.17
N ASP A 122 3.63 17.11 -9.01
CA ASP A 122 3.13 18.15 -9.92
C ASP A 122 2.35 17.56 -11.10
N SER A 123 2.72 16.38 -11.54
CA SER A 123 2.08 15.68 -12.67
C SER A 123 1.94 14.20 -12.34
N PRO A 124 1.13 13.84 -11.34
CA PRO A 124 1.04 12.46 -10.91
C PRO A 124 0.26 11.58 -11.88
N CYS A 125 0.65 10.30 -11.93
CA CYS A 125 -0.08 9.24 -12.63
C CYS A 125 -0.76 8.34 -11.60
N ALA A 126 -1.64 7.46 -12.07
CA ALA A 126 -2.30 6.50 -11.19
C ALA A 126 -1.31 5.58 -10.46
N ASP A 127 -0.16 5.32 -11.07
CA ASP A 127 0.87 4.45 -10.51
C ASP A 127 2.05 5.18 -9.86
N THR A 128 1.91 6.48 -9.62
CA THR A 128 2.98 7.31 -9.04
C THR A 128 3.57 6.72 -7.76
N PHE A 129 2.73 6.19 -6.90
CA PHE A 129 3.15 5.65 -5.60
C PHE A 129 3.31 4.13 -5.58
N ASP A 130 3.17 3.45 -6.72
CA ASP A 130 3.15 1.98 -6.75
C ASP A 130 4.42 1.35 -6.21
N GLU A 131 5.58 1.88 -6.57
CA GLU A 131 6.85 1.35 -6.09
C GLU A 131 6.99 1.54 -4.57
N ALA A 132 6.69 2.73 -4.09
CA ALA A 132 6.73 3.03 -2.66
C ALA A 132 5.72 2.18 -1.90
N GLN A 133 4.51 2.03 -2.42
CA GLN A 133 3.47 1.19 -1.84
C GLN A 133 3.92 -0.26 -1.74
N GLN A 134 4.56 -0.77 -2.79
CA GLN A 134 5.06 -2.15 -2.80
C GLN A 134 6.17 -2.35 -1.78
N ARG A 135 7.06 -1.39 -1.62
CA ARG A 135 8.12 -1.45 -0.61
C ARG A 135 7.56 -1.50 0.79
N ILE A 136 6.57 -0.67 1.07
CA ILE A 136 5.91 -0.66 2.39
C ILE A 136 5.11 -1.94 2.61
N TYR A 137 4.43 -2.44 1.58
CA TYR A 137 3.77 -3.75 1.65
C TYR A 137 4.76 -4.85 2.02
N ASN A 138 5.90 -4.90 1.34
CA ASN A 138 6.93 -5.91 1.61
C ASN A 138 7.47 -5.80 3.05
N LEU A 139 7.66 -4.57 3.53
CA LEU A 139 8.10 -4.33 4.89
C LEU A 139 7.09 -4.88 5.90
N MET A 140 5.81 -4.60 5.70
CA MET A 140 4.76 -5.14 6.57
C MET A 140 4.69 -6.67 6.47
N ALA A 141 4.77 -7.22 5.27
CA ALA A 141 4.68 -8.66 5.05
C ALA A 141 5.83 -9.44 5.71
N LYS A 142 7.01 -8.86 5.73
CA LYS A 142 8.21 -9.51 6.29
C LYS A 142 8.37 -9.30 7.79
N ASP A 143 7.86 -8.21 8.32
CA ASP A 143 8.11 -7.80 9.69
C ASP A 143 6.84 -7.73 10.54
N SER A 144 6.00 -6.73 10.31
CA SER A 144 4.83 -6.48 11.16
C SER A 144 3.81 -7.61 11.10
N PHE A 145 3.54 -8.14 9.93
CA PHE A 145 2.52 -9.17 9.74
C PHE A 145 2.84 -10.47 10.49
N PRO A 146 4.08 -11.03 10.40
CA PRO A 146 4.41 -12.22 11.19
C PRO A 146 4.27 -12.00 12.69
N ARG A 147 4.66 -10.81 13.19
CA ARG A 147 4.49 -10.47 14.60
C ARG A 147 3.02 -10.38 14.99
N PHE A 148 2.20 -9.78 14.11
CA PHE A 148 0.76 -9.71 14.32
C PHE A 148 0.14 -11.10 14.48
N LEU A 149 0.50 -12.03 13.61
CA LEU A 149 -0.03 -13.39 13.66
C LEU A 149 0.25 -14.10 14.99
N ARG A 150 1.34 -13.75 15.65
CA ARG A 150 1.71 -14.29 16.96
C ARG A 150 1.17 -13.49 18.13
N SER A 151 0.49 -12.36 17.85
CA SER A 151 0.03 -11.46 18.88
C SER A 151 -1.39 -11.80 19.36
N ASN A 152 -1.74 -11.28 20.53
CA ASN A 152 -3.08 -11.39 21.07
C ASN A 152 -4.13 -10.64 20.21
N HIS A 153 -3.70 -9.68 19.43
CA HIS A 153 -4.60 -8.96 18.51
C HIS A 153 -5.16 -9.89 17.44
N ALA A 154 -4.34 -10.80 16.92
CA ALA A 154 -4.79 -11.79 15.95
C ALA A 154 -5.76 -12.80 16.57
N ILE A 155 -5.49 -13.23 17.80
CA ILE A 155 -6.33 -14.18 18.52
C ILE A 155 -7.69 -13.60 18.83
N LYS A 156 -7.74 -12.32 19.23
CA LYS A 156 -8.99 -11.65 19.58
C LYS A 156 -9.87 -11.29 18.39
N ALA A 157 -9.30 -11.29 17.18
CA ALA A 157 -10.04 -10.96 15.98
C ALA A 157 -10.98 -12.06 15.51
N TYR A 158 -10.87 -13.28 16.08
CA TYR A 158 -11.64 -14.47 15.66
C TYR A 158 -12.16 -15.31 16.81
#